data_9ae7698675f18a3d6111e4b93cc9598a
#
_entry.id   9ae7698675f18a3d6111e4b93cc9598a
#
_cell.length_a   1.000
_cell.length_b   1.000
_cell.length_c   1.000
_cell.angle_alpha   90.00
_cell.angle_beta   90.00
_cell.angle_gamma   90.00
#
_symmetry.space_group_name_H-M   'P 1'
#
loop_
_entity.id
_entity.type
_entity.pdbx_description
1 polymer ?
#
loop_
_entity_poly.entity_id
_entity_poly.type
_entity_poly.pdbx_seq_one_letter_code
_entity_poly.pdbx_strand_id
1 'polypeptide(L)'
;MSFESKFQIGKNSITPGFIDALNLSLKTHPHIRISVLKSAERDRQKINEMGRELTEKINYHCDYKIIGFTIILKKQSSKPKSKKP
;
A
#
# COMPACT_ATOMS: atom_id res chain seq x y z
N MET A 1 -8.30 18.09 9.15
CA MET A 1 -8.89 16.75 9.06
C MET A 1 -8.10 15.86 8.12
N SER A 2 -7.87 14.66 8.53
CA SER A 2 -7.07 13.74 7.74
C SER A 2 -7.95 12.83 6.90
N PHE A 3 -7.56 12.66 5.65
CA PHE A 3 -8.24 11.73 4.75
C PHE A 3 -7.38 10.51 4.47
N GLU A 4 -6.44 10.29 5.35
CA GLU A 4 -5.50 9.21 5.20
C GLU A 4 -6.01 7.95 5.87
N SER A 5 -5.91 6.85 5.16
CA SER A 5 -6.26 5.56 5.72
C SER A 5 -5.00 4.90 6.26
N LYS A 6 -5.10 4.23 7.40
CA LYS A 6 -3.95 3.63 8.06
C LYS A 6 -4.07 2.12 8.08
N PHE A 7 -2.98 1.47 7.73
CA PHE A 7 -2.89 0.02 7.73
C PHE A 7 -1.60 -0.42 8.40
N GLN A 8 -1.52 -1.69 8.73
CA GLN A 8 -0.32 -2.27 9.31
C GLN A 8 -0.03 -3.59 8.63
N ILE A 9 1.26 -3.86 8.42
CA ILE A 9 1.71 -5.14 7.93
C ILE A 9 2.41 -5.86 9.05
N GLY A 10 1.86 -7.01 9.43
CA GLY A 10 2.45 -7.83 10.46
C GLY A 10 3.18 -9.02 9.86
N LYS A 11 3.21 -10.10 10.63
CA LYS A 11 3.94 -11.29 10.24
C LYS A 11 3.51 -11.89 8.91
N ASN A 12 2.24 -11.77 8.59
CA ASN A 12 1.73 -12.41 7.39
C ASN A 12 2.02 -11.64 6.11
N SER A 13 2.68 -10.51 6.24
CA SER A 13 3.04 -9.72 5.08
C SER A 13 1.83 -9.37 4.23
N ILE A 14 2.00 -9.44 2.91
CA ILE A 14 0.97 -9.02 1.97
C ILE A 14 0.10 -10.21 1.62
N THR A 15 -1.19 -10.11 1.90
CA THR A 15 -2.16 -11.16 1.59
C THR A 15 -3.19 -10.63 0.61
N PRO A 16 -3.93 -11.53 -0.07
CA PRO A 16 -4.99 -11.06 -0.97
C PRO A 16 -6.03 -10.21 -0.24
N GLY A 17 -6.37 -10.58 0.99
CA GLY A 17 -7.31 -9.78 1.76
C GLY A 17 -6.79 -8.39 2.05
N PHE A 18 -5.50 -8.28 2.31
CA PHE A 18 -4.89 -6.98 2.54
C PHE A 18 -4.97 -6.12 1.28
N ILE A 19 -4.70 -6.71 0.13
CA ILE A 19 -4.79 -5.99 -1.14
C ILE A 19 -6.21 -5.53 -1.40
N ASP A 20 -7.18 -6.39 -1.12
CA ASP A 20 -8.58 -6.01 -1.30
C ASP A 20 -8.95 -4.84 -0.40
N ALA A 21 -8.46 -4.85 0.83
CA ALA A 21 -8.72 -3.74 1.74
C ALA A 21 -8.11 -2.44 1.23
N LEU A 22 -6.91 -2.52 0.66
CA LEU A 22 -6.28 -1.35 0.09
C LEU A 22 -7.07 -0.81 -1.10
N ASN A 23 -7.51 -1.70 -1.97
CA ASN A 23 -8.32 -1.29 -3.11
C ASN A 23 -9.59 -0.60 -2.67
N LEU A 24 -10.23 -1.16 -1.67
CA LEU A 24 -11.45 -0.56 -1.16
C LEU A 24 -11.20 0.82 -0.57
N SER A 25 -10.12 0.94 0.18
CA SER A 25 -9.76 2.21 0.80
C SER A 25 -9.41 3.26 -0.24
N LEU A 26 -8.73 2.84 -1.31
CA LEU A 26 -8.31 3.78 -2.35
C LEU A 26 -9.47 4.37 -3.13
N LYS A 27 -10.64 3.78 -3.04
CA LYS A 27 -11.81 4.37 -3.68
C LYS A 27 -12.14 5.74 -3.11
N THR A 28 -11.89 5.93 -1.82
CA THR A 28 -12.26 7.16 -1.15
C THR A 28 -11.08 7.90 -0.56
N HIS A 29 -9.93 7.24 -0.40
CA HIS A 29 -8.76 7.84 0.22
C HIS A 29 -7.59 7.85 -0.75
N PRO A 30 -7.17 9.03 -1.21
CA PRO A 30 -6.04 9.08 -2.15
C PRO A 30 -4.69 8.77 -1.51
N HIS A 31 -4.63 8.80 -0.20
CA HIS A 31 -3.38 8.52 0.51
C HIS A 31 -3.61 7.40 1.51
N ILE A 32 -2.67 6.47 1.57
CA ILE A 32 -2.71 5.38 2.53
C ILE A 32 -1.35 5.29 3.20
N ARG A 33 -1.37 5.16 4.50
CA ARG A 33 -0.16 4.97 5.28
C ARG A 33 -0.14 3.54 5.80
N ILE A 34 0.92 2.83 5.48
CA ILE A 34 1.08 1.44 5.89
C ILE A 34 2.29 1.32 6.78
N SER A 35 2.06 0.99 8.03
CA SER A 35 3.15 0.78 8.99
C SER A 35 3.62 -0.66 8.90
N VAL A 36 4.92 -0.84 8.70
CA VAL A 36 5.50 -2.17 8.66
C VAL A 36 6.06 -2.45 10.04
N LEU A 37 5.49 -3.45 10.70
CA LEU A 37 5.93 -3.78 12.04
C LEU A 37 7.32 -4.40 11.99
N LYS A 38 8.13 -4.09 13.00
CA LYS A 38 9.49 -4.59 13.05
C LYS A 38 9.54 -6.11 13.05
N SER A 39 8.52 -6.73 13.61
CA SER A 39 8.45 -8.17 13.61
C SER A 39 8.19 -8.74 12.22
N ALA A 40 7.69 -7.93 11.30
CA ALA A 40 7.45 -8.37 9.94
C ALA A 40 8.70 -8.22 9.09
N GLU A 41 9.34 -7.08 9.17
CA GLU A 41 10.52 -6.84 8.35
C GLU A 41 11.33 -5.68 8.93
N ARG A 42 12.65 -5.83 8.96
CA ARG A 42 13.54 -4.79 9.43
C ARG A 42 14.37 -4.19 8.32
N ASP A 43 14.52 -4.92 7.24
CA ASP A 43 15.38 -4.50 6.14
C ASP A 43 14.64 -3.48 5.30
N ARG A 44 15.17 -2.27 5.24
CA ARG A 44 14.54 -1.20 4.49
C ARG A 44 14.44 -1.52 3.00
N GLN A 45 15.40 -2.25 2.50
CA GLN A 45 15.37 -2.65 1.10
C GLN A 45 14.17 -3.55 0.83
N LYS A 46 13.88 -4.44 1.75
CA LYS A 46 12.73 -5.32 1.61
C LYS A 46 11.43 -4.55 1.78
N ILE A 47 11.42 -3.55 2.65
CA ILE A 47 10.24 -2.71 2.80
C ILE A 47 9.99 -1.95 1.51
N ASN A 48 11.03 -1.49 0.86
CA ASN A 48 10.92 -0.84 -0.43
C ASN A 48 10.31 -1.79 -1.46
N GLU A 49 10.75 -3.05 -1.47
CA GLU A 49 10.20 -4.04 -2.37
C GLU A 49 8.74 -4.32 -2.07
N MET A 50 8.37 -4.30 -0.80
CA MET A 50 6.97 -4.47 -0.42
C MET A 50 6.11 -3.34 -0.97
N GLY A 51 6.62 -2.11 -0.89
CA GLY A 51 5.90 -0.98 -1.45
C GLY A 51 5.69 -1.14 -2.94
N ARG A 52 6.72 -1.56 -3.64
CA ARG A 52 6.62 -1.79 -5.08
C ARG A 52 5.62 -2.88 -5.40
N GLU A 53 5.68 -3.96 -4.64
CA GLU A 53 4.75 -5.06 -4.86
C GLU A 53 3.31 -4.62 -4.63
N LEU A 54 3.10 -3.80 -3.61
CA LEU A 54 1.77 -3.29 -3.32
C LEU A 54 1.24 -2.47 -4.48
N THR A 55 2.07 -1.60 -5.06
CA THR A 55 1.62 -0.77 -6.17
C THR A 55 1.32 -1.61 -7.40
N GLU A 56 1.95 -2.77 -7.53
CA GLU A 56 1.68 -3.64 -8.67
C GLU A 56 0.41 -4.45 -8.47
N LYS A 57 0.11 -4.80 -7.23
CA LYS A 57 -1.03 -5.67 -6.96
C LYS A 57 -2.34 -4.92 -6.77
N ILE A 58 -2.28 -3.67 -6.34
CA ILE A 58 -3.49 -2.90 -6.15
C ILE A 58 -4.06 -2.50 -7.51
N ASN A 59 -5.34 -2.17 -7.51
CA ASN A 59 -6.08 -1.93 -8.74
C ASN A 59 -6.06 -0.47 -9.20
N TYR A 60 -5.18 0.33 -8.63
CA TYR A 60 -5.05 1.74 -8.98
C TYR A 60 -3.61 2.08 -9.26
N HIS A 61 -3.40 3.10 -10.08
CA HIS A 61 -2.05 3.60 -10.31
C HIS A 61 -1.64 4.42 -9.11
N CYS A 62 -0.64 3.96 -8.41
CA CYS A 62 -0.17 4.64 -7.21
C CYS A 62 1.34 4.76 -7.23
N ASP A 63 1.81 5.82 -6.59
CA ASP A 63 3.21 5.93 -6.24
C ASP A 63 3.38 5.47 -4.81
N TYR A 64 4.59 5.15 -4.45
CA TYR A 64 4.86 4.81 -3.07
C TYR A 64 6.13 5.52 -2.61
N LYS A 65 6.22 5.70 -1.31
CA LYS A 65 7.35 6.35 -0.68
C LYS A 65 7.60 5.65 0.64
N ILE A 66 8.88 5.48 0.97
CA ILE A 66 9.24 4.82 2.22
C ILE A 66 9.78 5.86 3.18
N ILE A 67 9.17 5.93 4.36
CA ILE A 67 9.64 6.81 5.43
C ILE A 67 9.83 5.93 6.65
N GLY A 68 11.11 5.66 6.99
CA GLY A 68 11.40 4.76 8.08
C GLY A 68 10.84 3.37 7.78
N PHE A 69 9.93 2.91 8.61
CA PHE A 69 9.28 1.62 8.42
C PHE A 69 7.83 1.80 7.99
N THR A 70 7.57 2.91 7.30
CA THR A 70 6.23 3.21 6.84
C THR A 70 6.21 3.35 5.34
N ILE A 71 5.21 2.76 4.70
CA ILE A 71 5.01 2.86 3.27
C ILE A 71 3.85 3.81 3.03
N ILE A 72 4.10 4.87 2.27
CA ILE A 72 3.06 5.83 1.91
C ILE A 72 2.65 5.56 0.48
N LEU A 73 1.38 5.28 0.29
CA LEU A 73 0.83 5.10 -1.05
C LEU A 73 0.05 6.35 -1.43
N LYS A 74 0.26 6.80 -2.65
CA LYS A 74 -0.45 7.97 -3.16
C LYS A 74 -1.10 7.59 -4.49
N LYS A 75 -2.41 7.71 -4.54
CA LYS A 75 -3.15 7.39 -5.74
C LYS A 75 -2.91 8.47 -6.79
N GLN A 76 -2.50 8.05 -7.98
CA GLN A 76 -2.20 8.97 -9.07
C GLN A 76 -3.41 9.31 -9.89
N SER A 77 -4.38 8.42 -9.94
CA SER A 77 -5.56 8.62 -10.75
C SER A 77 -6.76 8.03 -10.03
N SER A 78 -7.91 8.65 -10.20
CA SER A 78 -9.13 8.13 -9.60
C SER A 78 -9.66 6.92 -10.37
N LYS A 79 -9.11 6.65 -11.54
CA LYS A 79 -9.52 5.51 -12.33
C LYS A 79 -8.70 4.28 -11.97
N PRO A 80 -9.33 3.12 -11.88
CA PRO A 80 -8.56 1.90 -11.62
C PRO A 80 -7.69 1.56 -12.83
N LYS A 81 -6.72 0.69 -12.59
CA LYS A 81 -5.89 0.20 -13.67
C LYS A 81 -6.76 -0.50 -14.69
N SER A 82 -6.41 -0.30 -15.96
CA SER A 82 -7.14 -0.93 -17.01
C SER A 82 -7.02 -2.45 -16.90
N LYS A 83 -8.17 -3.11 -16.97
CA LYS A 83 -8.16 -4.55 -16.93
C LYS A 83 -7.94 -5.08 -18.31
N LYS A 84 -7.02 -6.00 -18.40
CA LYS A 84 -6.82 -6.65 -19.67
C LYS A 84 -7.88 -7.71 -19.86
N PRO A 85 -8.53 -7.71 -20.99
CA PRO A 85 -9.50 -8.75 -21.24
C PRO A 85 -8.86 -10.11 -21.26
#